data_ef74d5b84880a7e913251adaa8647fbb
#
_entry.id   ef74d5b84880a7e913251adaa8647fbb
#
_cell.length_a   1.000
_cell.length_b   1.000
_cell.length_c   1.000
_cell.angle_alpha   90.00
_cell.angle_beta   90.00
_cell.angle_gamma   90.00
#
_symmetry.space_group_name_H-M   'P 1'
#
loop_
_entity.id
_entity.type
_entity.pdbx_description
1 polymer ?
#
loop_
_entity_poly.entity_id
_entity_poly.type
_entity_poly.pdbx_seq_one_letter_code
_entity_poly.pdbx_strand_id
1 'polypeptide(L)'
;RTPTADELRGLVGGLLEEQLLAREAKTLGLDQNDTIVRRRLAQKLTFLVADTSRVAEPSDEELRQFYNKNPERFRGQPRLSFTQIFFNPERRQHAETDAKAALVLISTAGGDDRAPTIGDPTLLETEFHDVDAQTISNLFGPDFARSVLLVKPGSWAGPLKSGYGVHLVQKTDLRPAT
;
A
#
# COMPACT_ATOMS: atom_id res chain seq x y z
N ARG A 1 16.81 -23.02 29.52
CA ARG A 1 16.67 -24.15 30.45
C ARG A 1 17.52 -25.29 29.93
N THR A 2 18.43 -25.82 30.75
CA THR A 2 19.25 -26.98 30.40
C THR A 2 18.39 -28.25 30.51
N PRO A 3 18.43 -29.17 29.55
CA PRO A 3 17.64 -30.39 29.60
C PRO A 3 18.09 -31.30 30.73
N THR A 4 17.17 -32.06 31.31
CA THR A 4 17.46 -33.09 32.30
C THR A 4 18.13 -34.31 31.63
N ALA A 5 18.77 -35.19 32.42
CA ALA A 5 19.40 -36.38 31.90
C ALA A 5 18.40 -37.33 31.21
N ASP A 6 17.15 -37.38 31.69
CA ASP A 6 16.11 -38.21 31.09
C ASP A 6 15.59 -37.62 29.78
N GLU A 7 15.40 -36.30 29.73
CA GLU A 7 15.07 -35.57 28.49
C GLU A 7 16.17 -35.76 27.44
N LEU A 8 17.43 -35.67 27.85
CA LEU A 8 18.57 -35.90 26.95
C LEU A 8 18.62 -37.33 26.42
N ARG A 9 18.40 -38.35 27.26
CA ARG A 9 18.32 -39.73 26.82
C ARG A 9 17.16 -39.97 25.86
N GLY A 10 16.00 -39.35 26.11
CA GLY A 10 14.86 -39.42 25.20
C GLY A 10 15.17 -38.80 23.83
N LEU A 11 15.82 -37.64 23.80
CA LEU A 11 16.22 -36.95 22.56
C LEU A 11 17.25 -37.77 21.78
N VAL A 12 18.26 -38.35 22.47
CA VAL A 12 19.27 -39.20 21.83
C VAL A 12 18.64 -40.48 21.28
N GLY A 13 17.73 -41.11 22.07
CA GLY A 13 17.00 -42.30 21.61
C GLY A 13 16.18 -42.05 20.36
N GLY A 14 15.39 -40.97 20.35
CA GLY A 14 14.60 -40.57 19.17
C GLY A 14 15.47 -40.25 17.95
N LEU A 15 16.62 -39.58 18.13
CA LEU A 15 17.55 -39.30 17.05
C LEU A 15 18.15 -40.60 16.46
N LEU A 16 18.53 -41.54 17.32
CA LEU A 16 19.08 -42.83 16.86
C LEU A 16 18.03 -43.63 16.10
N GLU A 17 16.81 -43.71 16.60
CA GLU A 17 15.69 -44.36 15.93
C GLU A 17 15.43 -43.75 14.53
N GLU A 18 15.32 -42.42 14.46
CA GLU A 18 15.15 -41.71 13.19
C GLU A 18 16.27 -42.02 12.19
N GLN A 19 17.51 -41.99 12.64
CA GLN A 19 18.68 -42.25 11.81
C GLN A 19 18.69 -43.71 11.28
N LEU A 20 18.35 -44.67 12.13
CA LEU A 20 18.28 -46.11 11.75
C LEU A 20 17.16 -46.34 10.74
N LEU A 21 15.97 -45.83 11.02
CA LEU A 21 14.81 -45.94 10.12
C LEU A 21 15.08 -45.27 8.77
N ALA A 22 15.66 -44.06 8.77
CA ALA A 22 15.99 -43.34 7.54
C ALA A 22 17.06 -44.07 6.71
N ARG A 23 18.05 -44.72 7.37
CA ARG A 23 19.06 -45.51 6.69
C ARG A 23 18.46 -46.75 6.05
N GLU A 24 17.62 -47.49 6.79
CA GLU A 24 16.96 -48.68 6.29
C GLU A 24 15.98 -48.35 5.16
N ALA A 25 15.20 -47.28 5.28
CA ALA A 25 14.30 -46.79 4.23
C ALA A 25 15.06 -46.50 2.91
N LYS A 26 16.26 -45.91 3.00
CA LYS A 26 17.12 -45.69 1.82
C LYS A 26 17.64 -46.99 1.24
N THR A 27 18.01 -47.96 2.08
CA THR A 27 18.48 -49.28 1.63
C THR A 27 17.38 -50.03 0.88
N LEU A 28 16.14 -49.88 1.32
CA LEU A 28 14.95 -50.44 0.67
C LEU A 28 14.47 -49.59 -0.55
N GLY A 29 15.13 -48.46 -0.85
CA GLY A 29 14.79 -47.61 -1.99
C GLY A 29 13.48 -46.84 -1.85
N LEU A 30 12.98 -46.64 -0.62
CA LEU A 30 11.70 -45.93 -0.37
C LEU A 30 11.76 -44.45 -0.69
N ASP A 31 12.94 -43.86 -0.85
CA ASP A 31 13.18 -42.51 -1.29
C ASP A 31 13.13 -42.35 -2.81
N GLN A 32 13.19 -43.45 -3.56
CA GLN A 32 13.19 -43.43 -5.02
C GLN A 32 11.78 -43.19 -5.56
N ASN A 33 11.67 -42.27 -6.51
CA ASN A 33 10.40 -41.84 -7.13
C ASN A 33 9.38 -41.26 -6.15
N ASP A 34 9.73 -40.98 -4.90
CA ASP A 34 8.87 -40.27 -3.96
C ASP A 34 8.87 -38.78 -4.25
N THR A 35 7.69 -38.26 -4.57
CA THR A 35 7.50 -36.84 -4.89
C THR A 35 7.71 -35.91 -3.68
N ILE A 36 7.41 -36.40 -2.47
CA ILE A 36 7.56 -35.63 -1.23
C ILE A 36 9.04 -35.49 -0.90
N VAL A 37 9.78 -36.60 -0.93
CA VAL A 37 11.24 -36.65 -0.70
C VAL A 37 11.95 -35.74 -1.71
N ARG A 38 11.63 -35.89 -3.00
CA ARG A 38 12.20 -35.06 -4.07
C ARG A 38 11.92 -33.58 -3.88
N ARG A 39 10.68 -33.22 -3.56
CA ARG A 39 10.30 -31.80 -3.28
C ARG A 39 11.06 -31.25 -2.08
N ARG A 40 11.21 -32.03 -1.02
CA ARG A 40 11.94 -31.63 0.19
C ARG A 40 13.43 -31.42 -0.07
N LEU A 41 14.05 -32.32 -0.86
CA LEU A 41 15.44 -32.15 -1.26
C LEU A 41 15.65 -30.90 -2.15
N ALA A 42 14.76 -30.68 -3.12
CA ALA A 42 14.81 -29.50 -3.97
C ALA A 42 14.66 -28.21 -3.13
N GLN A 43 13.72 -28.17 -2.18
CA GLN A 43 13.54 -27.06 -1.26
C GLN A 43 14.79 -26.78 -0.41
N LYS A 44 15.41 -27.83 0.16
CA LYS A 44 16.66 -27.69 0.92
C LYS A 44 17.79 -27.12 0.07
N LEU A 45 17.94 -27.59 -1.18
CA LEU A 45 18.94 -27.08 -2.09
C LEU A 45 18.68 -25.60 -2.47
N THR A 46 17.42 -25.24 -2.71
CA THR A 46 17.05 -23.84 -2.98
C THR A 46 17.45 -22.92 -1.83
N PHE A 47 17.19 -23.32 -0.59
CA PHE A 47 17.63 -22.55 0.57
C PHE A 47 19.14 -22.44 0.70
N LEU A 48 19.86 -23.54 0.45
CA LEU A 48 21.32 -23.55 0.49
C LEU A 48 21.91 -22.60 -0.56
N VAL A 49 21.41 -22.65 -1.79
CA VAL A 49 21.84 -21.77 -2.88
C VAL A 49 21.49 -20.32 -2.57
N ALA A 50 20.30 -20.04 -2.05
CA ALA A 50 19.90 -18.69 -1.66
C ALA A 50 20.78 -18.12 -0.53
N ASP A 51 21.17 -18.96 0.44
CA ASP A 51 22.06 -18.54 1.54
C ASP A 51 23.52 -18.33 1.09
N THR A 52 24.00 -19.16 0.17
CA THR A 52 25.34 -18.97 -0.43
C THR A 52 25.39 -17.82 -1.44
N SER A 53 24.23 -17.41 -1.96
CA SER A 53 24.09 -16.24 -2.86
C SER A 53 23.92 -14.94 -2.08
N ARG A 54 24.34 -14.87 -0.82
CA ARG A 54 24.38 -13.59 -0.10
C ARG A 54 25.24 -12.63 -0.92
N VAL A 55 24.56 -11.83 -1.71
CA VAL A 55 25.16 -10.64 -2.31
C VAL A 55 25.74 -9.85 -1.14
N ALA A 56 27.05 -9.56 -1.19
CA ALA A 56 27.67 -8.68 -0.19
C ALA A 56 26.80 -7.44 -0.03
N GLU A 57 26.57 -7.01 1.20
CA GLU A 57 25.84 -5.77 1.42
C GLU A 57 26.51 -4.67 0.58
N PRO A 58 25.73 -3.92 -0.20
CA PRO A 58 26.30 -2.90 -1.05
C PRO A 58 27.00 -1.84 -0.19
N SER A 59 28.15 -1.39 -0.64
CA SER A 59 28.88 -0.30 -0.01
C SER A 59 28.09 1.01 -0.11
N ASP A 60 28.36 1.96 0.79
CA ASP A 60 27.74 3.29 0.75
C ASP A 60 27.96 3.98 -0.60
N GLU A 61 29.10 3.75 -1.25
CA GLU A 61 29.39 4.31 -2.57
C GLU A 61 28.48 3.70 -3.66
N GLU A 62 28.27 2.39 -3.64
CA GLU A 62 27.35 1.71 -4.57
C GLU A 62 25.91 2.16 -4.35
N LEU A 63 25.49 2.33 -3.08
CA LEU A 63 24.16 2.86 -2.74
C LEU A 63 23.98 4.28 -3.25
N ARG A 64 24.98 5.16 -3.08
CA ARG A 64 24.94 6.53 -3.61
C ARG A 64 24.91 6.57 -5.13
N GLN A 65 25.69 5.73 -5.80
CA GLN A 65 25.67 5.62 -7.26
C GLN A 65 24.33 5.13 -7.75
N PHE A 66 23.73 4.14 -7.08
CA PHE A 66 22.39 3.65 -7.42
C PHE A 66 21.32 4.72 -7.23
N TYR A 67 21.36 5.45 -6.10
CA TYR A 67 20.47 6.57 -5.83
C TYR A 67 20.57 7.65 -6.91
N ASN A 68 21.78 8.08 -7.23
CA ASN A 68 22.01 9.12 -8.23
C ASN A 68 21.61 8.70 -9.66
N LYS A 69 21.72 7.41 -9.98
CA LYS A 69 21.31 6.86 -11.29
C LYS A 69 19.80 6.62 -11.40
N ASN A 70 19.09 6.55 -10.27
CA ASN A 70 17.68 6.21 -10.25
C ASN A 70 16.84 7.22 -9.42
N PRO A 71 16.98 8.54 -9.62
CA PRO A 71 16.31 9.54 -8.79
C PRO A 71 14.78 9.37 -8.80
N GLU A 72 14.21 8.91 -9.92
CA GLU A 72 12.77 8.70 -10.06
C GLU A 72 12.21 7.64 -9.09
N ARG A 73 13.03 6.67 -8.68
CA ARG A 73 12.61 5.61 -7.73
C ARG A 73 12.52 6.10 -6.29
N PHE A 74 13.23 7.20 -5.99
CA PHE A 74 13.37 7.74 -4.65
C PHE A 74 12.62 9.06 -4.46
N ARG A 75 12.01 9.58 -5.54
CA ARG A 75 11.13 10.75 -5.42
C ARG A 75 9.94 10.37 -4.56
N GLY A 76 9.76 11.10 -3.48
CA GLY A 76 8.54 11.07 -2.69
C GLY A 76 7.35 11.41 -3.58
N GLN A 77 6.17 10.92 -3.25
CA GLN A 77 4.96 11.35 -3.93
C GLN A 77 4.56 12.75 -3.46
N PRO A 78 3.96 13.58 -4.31
CA PRO A 78 3.41 14.85 -3.86
C PRO A 78 2.34 14.59 -2.80
N ARG A 79 2.37 15.36 -1.73
CA ARG A 79 1.39 15.31 -0.64
C ARG A 79 0.56 16.57 -0.65
N LEU A 80 -0.71 16.43 -0.39
CA LEU A 80 -1.61 17.57 -0.40
C LEU A 80 -2.63 17.50 0.73
N SER A 81 -3.14 18.68 1.07
CA SER A 81 -4.26 18.85 1.98
C SER A 81 -5.42 19.47 1.22
N PHE A 82 -6.63 18.99 1.45
CA PHE A 82 -7.82 19.53 0.79
C PHE A 82 -9.07 19.29 1.62
N THR A 83 -10.04 20.15 1.43
CA THR A 83 -11.42 20.00 1.92
C THR A 83 -12.32 19.62 0.76
N GLN A 84 -13.33 18.80 1.01
CA GLN A 84 -14.29 18.38 0.01
C GLN A 84 -15.74 18.66 0.45
N ILE A 85 -16.61 18.86 -0.54
CA ILE A 85 -18.06 18.87 -0.39
C ILE A 85 -18.62 17.80 -1.32
N PHE A 86 -19.41 16.88 -0.78
CA PHE A 86 -19.94 15.74 -1.51
C PHE A 86 -21.38 15.97 -1.98
N PHE A 87 -21.68 15.55 -3.20
CA PHE A 87 -23.01 15.56 -3.80
C PHE A 87 -23.36 14.13 -4.22
N ASN A 88 -24.34 13.56 -3.54
CA ASN A 88 -24.73 12.16 -3.71
C ASN A 88 -25.66 11.99 -4.92
N PRO A 89 -25.24 11.27 -5.97
CA PRO A 89 -26.07 11.05 -7.16
C PRO A 89 -27.31 10.18 -6.88
N GLU A 90 -27.31 9.38 -5.80
CA GLU A 90 -28.49 8.61 -5.41
C GLU A 90 -29.59 9.47 -4.74
N ARG A 91 -29.20 10.60 -4.15
CA ARG A 91 -30.12 11.54 -3.49
C ARG A 91 -30.52 12.73 -4.38
N ARG A 92 -29.66 13.05 -5.36
CA ARG A 92 -29.85 14.21 -6.25
C ARG A 92 -29.98 13.75 -7.69
N GLN A 93 -31.10 14.08 -8.32
CA GLN A 93 -31.32 13.77 -9.75
C GLN A 93 -30.28 14.47 -10.66
N HIS A 94 -29.74 15.62 -10.22
CA HIS A 94 -28.82 16.44 -10.99
C HIS A 94 -27.59 16.87 -10.17
N ALA A 95 -26.94 15.90 -9.50
CA ALA A 95 -25.82 16.16 -8.59
C ALA A 95 -24.69 17.03 -9.20
N GLU A 96 -24.39 16.84 -10.49
CA GLU A 96 -23.38 17.62 -11.19
C GLU A 96 -23.81 19.09 -11.41
N THR A 97 -25.05 19.31 -11.74
CA THR A 97 -25.62 20.66 -11.90
C THR A 97 -25.70 21.38 -10.56
N ASP A 98 -26.12 20.67 -9.52
CA ASP A 98 -26.19 21.19 -8.15
C ASP A 98 -24.79 21.57 -7.64
N ALA A 99 -23.79 20.74 -7.91
CA ALA A 99 -22.40 21.04 -7.57
C ALA A 99 -21.88 22.29 -8.30
N LYS A 100 -22.21 22.47 -9.59
CA LYS A 100 -21.85 23.68 -10.35
C LYS A 100 -22.51 24.91 -9.74
N ALA A 101 -23.80 24.85 -9.41
CA ALA A 101 -24.52 25.95 -8.76
C ALA A 101 -23.92 26.27 -7.38
N ALA A 102 -23.59 25.26 -6.59
CA ALA A 102 -22.94 25.44 -5.30
C ALA A 102 -21.54 26.07 -5.44
N LEU A 103 -20.77 25.70 -6.44
CA LEU A 103 -19.45 26.30 -6.72
C LEU A 103 -19.56 27.79 -6.98
N VAL A 104 -20.54 28.22 -7.76
CA VAL A 104 -20.79 29.66 -8.02
C VAL A 104 -21.15 30.38 -6.72
N LEU A 105 -22.03 29.82 -5.90
CA LEU A 105 -22.43 30.40 -4.62
C LEU A 105 -21.24 30.58 -3.66
N ILE A 106 -20.40 29.54 -3.52
CA ILE A 106 -19.24 29.59 -2.63
C ILE A 106 -18.22 30.62 -3.13
N SER A 107 -17.98 30.65 -4.45
CA SER A 107 -17.02 31.56 -5.06
C SER A 107 -17.44 33.04 -4.95
N THR A 108 -18.75 33.34 -4.96
CA THR A 108 -19.28 34.71 -4.88
C THR A 108 -19.47 35.18 -3.45
N ALA A 109 -19.75 34.28 -2.51
CA ALA A 109 -20.03 34.63 -1.11
C ALA A 109 -18.76 34.87 -0.26
N GLY A 110 -17.59 34.76 -0.84
CA GLY A 110 -16.31 34.98 -0.14
C GLY A 110 -16.01 33.95 0.94
N GLY A 111 -16.64 32.73 0.85
CA GLY A 111 -16.51 31.97 1.85
C GLY A 111 -16.65 30.58 2.27
N ASP A 112 -15.86 30.26 3.24
CA ASP A 112 -15.71 28.98 3.87
C ASP A 112 -16.87 28.56 4.78
N ASP A 113 -17.57 29.52 5.41
CA ASP A 113 -18.55 29.24 6.48
C ASP A 113 -19.82 28.49 6.03
N ARG A 114 -20.13 28.49 4.74
CA ARG A 114 -21.32 27.81 4.18
C ARG A 114 -21.02 26.47 3.51
N ALA A 115 -19.76 26.18 3.27
CA ALA A 115 -19.34 24.98 2.55
C ALA A 115 -19.86 23.67 3.16
N PRO A 116 -19.82 23.47 4.49
CA PRO A 116 -20.29 22.23 5.10
C PRO A 116 -21.79 21.99 5.02
N THR A 117 -22.59 23.04 4.81
CA THR A 117 -24.07 22.95 4.81
C THR A 117 -24.69 22.71 3.43
N ILE A 118 -23.91 22.83 2.36
CA ILE A 118 -24.38 22.74 0.97
C ILE A 118 -24.33 21.32 0.45
N GLY A 119 -23.44 20.48 0.99
CA GLY A 119 -23.23 19.11 0.57
C GLY A 119 -24.21 18.11 1.18
N ASP A 120 -24.12 16.87 0.72
CA ASP A 120 -24.85 15.75 1.28
C ASP A 120 -24.00 15.04 2.36
N PRO A 121 -24.64 14.39 3.35
CA PRO A 121 -23.94 13.56 4.32
C PRO A 121 -23.12 12.45 3.63
N THR A 122 -21.91 12.25 4.09
CA THR A 122 -20.99 11.23 3.58
C THR A 122 -20.31 10.50 4.75
N LEU A 123 -19.90 9.26 4.52
CA LEU A 123 -19.02 8.52 5.44
C LEU A 123 -17.53 8.83 5.20
N LEU A 124 -17.23 9.54 4.10
CA LEU A 124 -15.86 9.97 3.81
C LEU A 124 -15.52 11.19 4.69
N GLU A 125 -14.25 11.32 5.03
CA GLU A 125 -13.75 12.52 5.66
C GLU A 125 -13.96 13.75 4.76
N THR A 126 -14.31 14.86 5.35
CA THR A 126 -14.50 16.13 4.62
C THR A 126 -13.18 16.88 4.46
N GLU A 127 -12.22 16.62 5.34
CA GLU A 127 -10.91 17.26 5.35
C GLU A 127 -9.80 16.19 5.29
N PHE A 128 -8.87 16.38 4.39
CA PHE A 128 -7.72 15.52 4.21
C PHE A 128 -6.44 16.33 4.46
N HIS A 129 -5.58 15.83 5.34
CA HIS A 129 -4.35 16.52 5.71
C HIS A 129 -3.14 15.68 5.29
N ASP A 130 -2.23 16.32 4.54
CA ASP A 130 -0.93 15.72 4.18
C ASP A 130 -1.05 14.28 3.63
N VAL A 131 -1.97 14.07 2.69
CA VAL A 131 -2.19 12.78 2.03
C VAL A 131 -1.43 12.69 0.70
N ASP A 132 -0.90 11.53 0.39
CA ASP A 132 -0.24 11.28 -0.89
C ASP A 132 -1.24 10.98 -2.01
N ALA A 133 -0.79 11.17 -3.25
CA ALA A 133 -1.62 10.98 -4.43
C ALA A 133 -2.14 9.54 -4.59
N GLN A 134 -1.38 8.54 -4.10
CA GLN A 134 -1.78 7.13 -4.17
C GLN A 134 -2.95 6.86 -3.21
N THR A 135 -2.90 7.40 -2.00
CA THR A 135 -3.99 7.31 -1.01
C THR A 135 -5.27 7.91 -1.57
N ILE A 136 -5.19 9.10 -2.20
CA ILE A 136 -6.35 9.72 -2.85
C ILE A 136 -6.86 8.87 -4.00
N SER A 137 -5.97 8.31 -4.82
CA SER A 137 -6.33 7.42 -5.92
C SER A 137 -7.03 6.14 -5.44
N ASN A 138 -6.59 5.58 -4.33
CA ASN A 138 -7.21 4.39 -3.74
C ASN A 138 -8.61 4.68 -3.17
N LEU A 139 -8.81 5.87 -2.59
CA LEU A 139 -10.09 6.28 -2.01
C LEU A 139 -11.09 6.73 -3.08
N PHE A 140 -10.69 7.62 -3.98
CA PHE A 140 -11.61 8.33 -4.89
C PHE A 140 -11.48 7.90 -6.35
N GLY A 141 -10.44 7.16 -6.67
CA GLY A 141 -10.08 6.79 -8.04
C GLY A 141 -8.98 7.66 -8.66
N PRO A 142 -8.28 7.14 -9.70
CA PRO A 142 -7.10 7.79 -10.28
C PRO A 142 -7.42 9.09 -11.00
N ASP A 143 -8.60 9.21 -11.60
CA ASP A 143 -9.02 10.43 -12.31
C ASP A 143 -9.30 11.58 -11.34
N PHE A 144 -9.91 11.27 -10.19
CA PHE A 144 -10.12 12.22 -9.12
C PHE A 144 -8.77 12.72 -8.56
N ALA A 145 -7.86 11.80 -8.24
CA ALA A 145 -6.54 12.14 -7.73
C ALA A 145 -5.76 13.08 -8.68
N ARG A 146 -5.76 12.79 -9.98
CA ARG A 146 -5.15 13.66 -11.00
C ARG A 146 -5.80 15.04 -11.03
N SER A 147 -7.12 15.10 -10.95
CA SER A 147 -7.88 16.34 -11.00
C SER A 147 -7.59 17.23 -9.78
N VAL A 148 -7.55 16.64 -8.57
CA VAL A 148 -7.25 17.39 -7.33
C VAL A 148 -5.84 17.96 -7.35
N LEU A 149 -4.86 17.23 -7.89
CA LEU A 149 -3.50 17.76 -8.04
C LEU A 149 -3.42 19.03 -8.89
N LEU A 150 -4.28 19.14 -9.90
CA LEU A 150 -4.34 20.29 -10.82
C LEU A 150 -5.13 21.50 -10.25
N VAL A 151 -5.90 21.31 -9.18
CA VAL A 151 -6.63 22.40 -8.53
C VAL A 151 -5.65 23.44 -8.01
N LYS A 152 -5.95 24.73 -8.22
CA LYS A 152 -5.16 25.83 -7.65
C LYS A 152 -5.39 25.90 -6.13
N PRO A 153 -4.33 26.06 -5.32
CA PRO A 153 -4.48 26.22 -3.88
C PRO A 153 -5.37 27.44 -3.53
N GLY A 154 -6.14 27.30 -2.45
CA GLY A 154 -6.95 28.37 -1.89
C GLY A 154 -8.31 28.60 -2.56
N SER A 155 -8.60 27.98 -3.71
CA SER A 155 -9.88 28.15 -4.40
C SER A 155 -10.65 26.84 -4.48
N TRP A 156 -11.98 26.95 -4.40
CA TRP A 156 -12.86 25.82 -4.68
C TRP A 156 -12.88 25.51 -6.17
N ALA A 157 -12.85 24.22 -6.50
CA ALA A 157 -12.87 23.72 -7.86
C ALA A 157 -13.77 22.47 -7.98
N GLY A 158 -14.25 22.22 -9.16
CA GLY A 158 -15.09 21.09 -9.48
C GLY A 158 -16.14 21.46 -10.53
N PRO A 159 -17.12 20.59 -10.76
CA PRO A 159 -17.34 19.30 -10.10
C PRO A 159 -16.29 18.25 -10.52
N LEU A 160 -15.76 17.52 -9.53
CA LEU A 160 -14.89 16.36 -9.73
C LEU A 160 -15.67 15.08 -9.48
N LYS A 161 -15.47 14.06 -10.32
CA LYS A 161 -16.15 12.76 -10.19
C LYS A 161 -15.27 11.74 -9.49
N SER A 162 -15.87 10.95 -8.63
CA SER A 162 -15.26 9.77 -7.99
C SER A 162 -16.15 8.55 -8.13
N GLY A 163 -15.73 7.40 -7.62
CA GLY A 163 -16.56 6.22 -7.49
C GLY A 163 -17.78 6.40 -6.58
N TYR A 164 -17.79 7.41 -5.72
CA TYR A 164 -18.89 7.70 -4.79
C TYR A 164 -19.90 8.71 -5.34
N GLY A 165 -19.47 9.61 -6.21
CA GLY A 165 -20.33 10.64 -6.77
C GLY A 165 -19.56 11.89 -7.20
N VAL A 166 -20.13 13.05 -6.92
CA VAL A 166 -19.61 14.36 -7.38
C VAL A 166 -19.10 15.15 -6.18
N HIS A 167 -17.98 15.84 -6.38
CA HIS A 167 -17.32 16.59 -5.32
C HIS A 167 -16.92 18.01 -5.79
N LEU A 168 -16.98 18.93 -4.87
CA LEU A 168 -16.22 20.17 -4.94
C LEU A 168 -15.04 20.05 -4.00
N VAL A 169 -13.89 20.56 -4.40
CA VAL A 169 -12.64 20.43 -3.64
C VAL A 169 -11.97 21.79 -3.53
N GLN A 170 -11.49 22.11 -2.33
CA GLN A 170 -10.58 23.23 -2.08
C GLN A 170 -9.24 22.68 -1.63
N LYS A 171 -8.21 22.83 -2.44
CA LYS A 171 -6.85 22.47 -2.06
C LYS A 171 -6.26 23.54 -1.15
N THR A 172 -5.86 23.16 0.07
CA THR A 172 -5.31 24.08 1.08
C THR A 172 -3.79 24.10 1.06
N ASP A 173 -3.14 22.95 0.79
CA ASP A 173 -1.69 22.84 0.72
C ASP A 173 -1.26 21.82 -0.34
N LEU A 174 -0.06 22.00 -0.88
CA LEU A 174 0.59 21.07 -1.79
C LEU A 174 2.09 21.06 -1.50
N ARG A 175 2.59 19.93 -1.03
CA ARG A 175 4.03 19.67 -0.93
C ARG A 175 4.47 18.89 -2.17
N PRO A 176 5.37 19.45 -2.98
CA PRO A 176 5.90 18.74 -4.14
C PRO A 176 6.65 17.48 -3.71
N ALA A 177 6.80 16.56 -4.63
CA ALA A 177 7.69 15.40 -4.46
C ALA A 177 9.12 15.90 -4.24
N THR A 178 9.75 15.48 -3.14
CA THR A 178 11.16 15.77 -2.82
C THR A 178 12.02 14.55 -3.13
#